data_274320706f85bb8fa4dc47528b73d3c2
#
_entry.id   274320706f85bb8fa4dc47528b73d3c2
#
_cell.length_a   1.000
_cell.length_b   1.000
_cell.length_c   1.000
_cell.angle_alpha   90.00
_cell.angle_beta   90.00
_cell.angle_gamma   90.00
#
_symmetry.space_group_name_H-M   'P 1'
#
loop_
_entity.id
_entity.type
_entity.pdbx_description
1 polymer ?
#
loop_
_entity_poly.entity_id
_entity_poly.type
_entity_poly.pdbx_seq_one_letter_code
_entity_poly.pdbx_strand_id
1 'polypeptide(L)'
;MKKFAIVILSLAFSIMNVSAQTTTDSIDKPVRNISAELLGPSNMLGVHYDSRFKGNKGWGYSVGLSWAYLSTDNFINDINRFNIISFVPRLNYLIGRKNKKLELGLGTNLGVVFGRNEYDAYKIEQQPDHSYQLVFDKHVKENRSFAFYYLFTNIGYRRQALHGFMFRVGISTMFGFGGDHSIKNIYLSPYLGFGKSF
;
A
#
# COMPACT_ATOMS: atom_id res chain seq x y z
N MET A 1 18.50 -3.45 7.13
CA MET A 1 17.43 -4.08 6.34
C MET A 1 17.21 -5.56 6.68
N LYS A 2 18.24 -6.42 6.79
CA LYS A 2 18.06 -7.86 7.11
C LYS A 2 17.36 -8.14 8.47
N LYS A 3 17.56 -7.32 9.49
CA LYS A 3 16.94 -7.48 10.82
C LYS A 3 15.44 -7.16 10.83
N PHE A 4 14.95 -6.25 9.99
CA PHE A 4 13.54 -5.93 9.87
C PHE A 4 12.74 -7.04 9.17
N ALA A 5 13.31 -7.68 8.16
CA ALA A 5 12.68 -8.81 7.47
C ALA A 5 12.46 -10.01 8.41
N ILE A 6 13.39 -10.27 9.34
CA ILE A 6 13.28 -11.37 10.32
C ILE A 6 12.16 -11.10 11.33
N VAL A 7 11.98 -9.84 11.78
CA VAL A 7 10.90 -9.47 12.71
C VAL A 7 9.51 -9.61 12.05
N ILE A 8 9.38 -9.22 10.79
CA ILE A 8 8.12 -9.39 10.03
C ILE A 8 7.82 -10.87 9.81
N LEU A 9 8.85 -11.69 9.50
CA LEU A 9 8.69 -13.12 9.30
C LEU A 9 8.32 -13.84 10.61
N SER A 10 8.89 -13.44 11.76
CA SER A 10 8.57 -14.02 13.07
C SER A 10 7.17 -13.63 13.55
N LEU A 11 6.70 -12.40 13.27
CA LEU A 11 5.32 -11.99 13.52
C LEU A 11 4.32 -12.79 12.66
N ALA A 12 4.65 -13.06 11.40
CA ALA A 12 3.82 -13.89 10.52
C ALA A 12 3.72 -15.35 11.04
N PHE A 13 4.82 -15.91 11.56
CA PHE A 13 4.85 -17.27 12.10
C PHE A 13 4.10 -17.43 13.44
N SER A 14 4.08 -16.42 14.30
CA SER A 14 3.34 -16.48 15.57
C SER A 14 1.80 -16.41 15.38
N ILE A 15 1.32 -15.92 14.23
CA ILE A 15 -0.12 -15.91 13.87
C ILE A 15 -0.59 -17.28 13.35
N MET A 16 0.32 -18.18 12.94
CA MET A 16 -0.03 -19.47 12.33
C MET A 16 -0.49 -20.54 13.33
N ASN A 17 -0.28 -20.38 14.62
CA ASN A 17 -0.61 -21.39 15.65
C ASN A 17 -2.03 -21.27 16.23
N VAL A 18 -3.00 -20.71 15.49
CA VAL A 18 -4.39 -20.69 15.95
C VAL A 18 -5.15 -21.82 15.28
N SER A 19 -5.44 -22.87 16.07
CA SER A 19 -6.25 -24.03 15.70
C SER A 19 -7.60 -23.60 15.13
N ALA A 20 -7.93 -24.11 13.95
CA ALA A 20 -9.25 -23.95 13.33
C ALA A 20 -10.28 -24.75 14.12
N GLN A 21 -10.95 -24.14 15.07
CA GLN A 21 -12.19 -24.70 15.64
C GLN A 21 -13.31 -24.55 14.62
N THR A 22 -13.80 -25.66 14.13
CA THR A 22 -14.99 -25.76 13.27
C THR A 22 -16.22 -25.63 14.15
N THR A 23 -16.65 -24.42 14.45
CA THR A 23 -17.97 -24.19 15.04
C THR A 23 -18.96 -23.94 13.90
N THR A 24 -20.02 -24.74 13.88
CA THR A 24 -21.20 -24.59 13.02
C THR A 24 -22.06 -23.45 13.57
N ASP A 25 -21.54 -22.22 13.55
CA ASP A 25 -22.28 -21.05 13.98
C ASP A 25 -22.98 -20.37 12.81
N SER A 26 -24.17 -19.88 13.09
CA SER A 26 -25.14 -19.30 12.17
C SER A 26 -24.51 -18.46 11.04
N ILE A 27 -24.77 -18.90 9.81
CA ILE A 27 -24.28 -18.35 8.53
C ILE A 27 -24.66 -16.87 8.31
N ASP A 28 -25.41 -16.26 9.21
CA ASP A 28 -25.94 -14.90 9.05
C ASP A 28 -25.09 -13.79 9.68
N LYS A 29 -24.18 -14.10 10.59
CA LYS A 29 -23.31 -13.08 11.19
C LYS A 29 -22.21 -12.64 10.22
N PRO A 30 -22.00 -11.33 10.05
CA PRO A 30 -20.92 -10.81 9.20
C PRO A 30 -19.54 -11.25 9.69
N VAL A 31 -18.77 -11.90 8.85
CA VAL A 31 -17.37 -12.21 9.15
C VAL A 31 -16.53 -10.94 9.01
N ARG A 32 -15.73 -10.68 10.01
CA ARG A 32 -14.82 -9.55 10.10
C ARG A 32 -13.38 -10.03 10.07
N ASN A 33 -12.48 -9.16 9.60
CA ASN A 33 -11.06 -9.49 9.52
C ASN A 33 -10.22 -8.27 9.87
N ILE A 34 -9.06 -8.55 10.46
CA ILE A 34 -7.94 -7.59 10.51
C ILE A 34 -6.80 -8.22 9.75
N SER A 35 -6.16 -7.46 8.85
CA SER A 35 -5.09 -7.96 8.00
C SER A 35 -4.00 -6.93 7.75
N ALA A 36 -2.77 -7.41 7.60
CA ALA A 36 -1.69 -6.67 6.96
C ALA A 36 -1.70 -6.98 5.46
N GLU A 37 -1.47 -5.97 4.62
CA GLU A 37 -1.36 -6.08 3.17
C GLU A 37 -0.02 -5.49 2.72
N LEU A 38 0.68 -6.21 1.88
CA LEU A 38 1.92 -5.79 1.23
C LEU A 38 1.64 -5.47 -0.22
N LEU A 39 2.21 -4.36 -0.69
CA LEU A 39 2.11 -3.86 -2.07
C LEU A 39 0.66 -3.54 -2.49
N GLY A 40 0.40 -3.50 -3.80
CA GLY A 40 -0.91 -3.17 -4.35
C GLY A 40 -1.42 -1.81 -3.87
N PRO A 41 -2.73 -1.72 -3.55
CA PRO A 41 -3.34 -0.46 -3.10
C PRO A 41 -2.77 0.09 -1.79
N SER A 42 -2.06 -0.73 -1.02
CA SER A 42 -1.39 -0.32 0.23
C SER A 42 0.00 0.26 0.03
N ASN A 43 0.41 0.49 -1.22
CA ASN A 43 1.75 0.94 -1.62
C ASN A 43 2.82 -0.06 -1.17
N MET A 44 3.40 0.06 0.05
CA MET A 44 4.36 -0.92 0.58
C MET A 44 3.76 -1.80 1.67
N LEU A 45 3.11 -1.18 2.65
CA LEU A 45 2.55 -1.87 3.81
C LEU A 45 1.26 -1.18 4.26
N GLY A 46 0.20 -1.94 4.48
CA GLY A 46 -1.05 -1.45 5.03
C GLY A 46 -1.64 -2.37 6.08
N VAL A 47 -2.45 -1.81 6.95
CA VAL A 47 -3.29 -2.55 7.90
C VAL A 47 -4.74 -2.25 7.56
N HIS A 48 -5.56 -3.30 7.42
CA HIS A 48 -6.92 -3.22 6.96
C HIS A 48 -7.88 -3.90 7.93
N TYR A 49 -8.99 -3.26 8.19
CA TYR A 49 -10.19 -3.85 8.74
C TYR A 49 -11.16 -4.14 7.60
N ASP A 50 -11.69 -5.34 7.53
CA ASP A 50 -12.63 -5.79 6.51
C ASP A 50 -13.84 -6.44 7.16
N SER A 51 -15.03 -6.13 6.66
CA SER A 51 -16.30 -6.70 7.14
C SER A 51 -17.20 -7.08 5.98
N ARG A 52 -17.86 -8.22 6.09
CA ARG A 52 -18.96 -8.58 5.21
C ARG A 52 -20.24 -7.88 5.62
N PHE A 53 -21.15 -7.64 4.68
CA PHE A 53 -22.49 -7.17 5.03
C PHE A 53 -23.32 -8.30 5.60
N LYS A 54 -23.13 -9.53 5.10
CA LYS A 54 -23.81 -10.72 5.57
C LYS A 54 -22.93 -11.97 5.41
N GLY A 55 -22.86 -12.81 6.44
CA GLY A 55 -22.14 -14.07 6.39
C GLY A 55 -20.67 -13.95 6.02
N ASN A 56 -20.15 -14.88 5.21
CA ASN A 56 -18.74 -14.96 4.83
C ASN A 56 -18.47 -14.80 3.32
N LYS A 57 -19.45 -14.39 2.53
CA LYS A 57 -19.39 -14.20 1.08
C LYS A 57 -20.22 -12.99 0.64
N GLY A 58 -20.17 -12.66 -0.64
CA GLY A 58 -20.90 -11.53 -1.21
C GLY A 58 -20.23 -10.19 -0.90
N TRP A 59 -21.02 -9.14 -0.82
CA TRP A 59 -20.55 -7.79 -0.62
C TRP A 59 -19.98 -7.54 0.77
N GLY A 60 -18.99 -6.69 0.83
CA GLY A 60 -18.38 -6.18 2.04
C GLY A 60 -17.51 -4.98 1.76
N TYR A 61 -17.00 -4.39 2.82
CA TYR A 61 -16.12 -3.23 2.75
C TYR A 61 -14.83 -3.50 3.52
N SER A 62 -13.79 -2.76 3.14
CA SER A 62 -12.53 -2.72 3.85
C SER A 62 -12.09 -1.29 3.99
N VAL A 63 -11.54 -0.94 5.14
CA VAL A 63 -10.86 0.34 5.37
C VAL A 63 -9.47 0.06 5.91
N GLY A 64 -8.49 0.80 5.44
CA GLY A 64 -7.11 0.58 5.83
C GLY A 64 -6.31 1.86 5.91
N LEU A 65 -5.21 1.77 6.64
CA LEU A 65 -4.15 2.75 6.66
C LEU A 65 -2.91 2.11 6.04
N SER A 66 -2.24 2.82 5.17
CA SER A 66 -1.03 2.34 4.52
C SER A 66 0.12 3.32 4.65
N TRP A 67 1.32 2.78 4.55
CA TRP A 67 2.56 3.51 4.62
C TRP A 67 3.53 3.00 3.56
N ALA A 68 4.27 3.94 2.96
CA ALA A 68 5.40 3.63 2.10
C ALA A 68 6.55 4.60 2.33
N TYR A 69 7.76 4.11 2.12
CA TYR A 69 8.98 4.89 2.12
C TYR A 69 9.73 4.64 0.82
N LEU A 70 10.01 5.72 0.11
CA LEU A 70 10.80 5.71 -1.12
C LEU A 70 12.03 6.59 -0.92
N SER A 71 13.19 6.10 -1.29
CA SER A 71 14.44 6.86 -1.33
C SER A 71 15.08 6.65 -2.70
N THR A 72 15.42 7.75 -3.35
CA THR A 72 16.11 7.75 -4.63
C THR A 72 17.37 8.59 -4.47
N ASP A 73 18.52 7.93 -4.59
CA ASP A 73 19.82 8.59 -4.60
C ASP A 73 20.25 8.68 -6.06
N ASN A 74 20.33 9.88 -6.60
CA ASN A 74 20.80 10.12 -7.96
C ASN A 74 22.33 10.30 -7.98
N PHE A 75 22.95 10.00 -9.14
CA PHE A 75 24.40 10.02 -9.34
C PHE A 75 25.08 11.41 -9.11
N ILE A 76 24.28 12.46 -8.92
CA ILE A 76 24.74 13.87 -8.76
C ILE A 76 24.33 14.41 -7.37
N ASN A 77 24.55 13.64 -6.30
CA ASN A 77 24.29 14.04 -4.90
C ASN A 77 22.85 14.53 -4.58
N ASP A 78 21.88 14.20 -5.42
CA ASP A 78 20.49 14.52 -5.14
C ASP A 78 19.84 13.37 -4.37
N ILE A 79 19.50 13.62 -3.11
CA ILE A 79 18.81 12.64 -2.26
C ILE A 79 17.35 13.04 -2.16
N ASN A 80 16.47 12.21 -2.73
CA ASN A 80 15.03 12.38 -2.62
C ASN A 80 14.45 11.31 -1.71
N ARG A 81 13.81 11.72 -0.62
CA ARG A 81 13.16 10.85 0.36
C ARG A 81 11.69 11.17 0.45
N PHE A 82 10.84 10.16 0.31
CA PHE A 82 9.39 10.31 0.38
C PHE A 82 8.81 9.36 1.41
N ASN A 83 8.04 9.92 2.34
CA ASN A 83 7.16 9.16 3.22
C ASN A 83 5.73 9.37 2.73
N ILE A 84 5.00 8.30 2.57
CA ILE A 84 3.62 8.29 2.08
C ILE A 84 2.75 7.68 3.16
N ILE A 85 1.70 8.37 3.56
CA ILE A 85 0.67 7.85 4.45
C ILE A 85 -0.66 7.96 3.71
N SER A 86 -1.45 6.89 3.71
CA SER A 86 -2.70 6.85 2.96
C SER A 86 -3.82 6.16 3.72
N PHE A 87 -5.04 6.61 3.45
CA PHE A 87 -6.29 5.95 3.79
C PHE A 87 -6.82 5.19 2.57
N VAL A 88 -7.17 3.91 2.75
CA VAL A 88 -7.50 2.99 1.64
C VAL A 88 -8.87 2.35 1.86
N PRO A 89 -9.98 3.06 1.56
CA PRO A 89 -11.31 2.46 1.56
C PRO A 89 -11.52 1.60 0.30
N ARG A 90 -12.20 0.47 0.47
CA ARG A 90 -12.48 -0.50 -0.57
C ARG A 90 -13.85 -1.13 -0.40
N LEU A 91 -14.57 -1.28 -1.49
CA LEU A 91 -15.72 -2.16 -1.60
C LEU A 91 -15.27 -3.46 -2.25
N ASN A 92 -15.65 -4.60 -1.71
CA ASN A 92 -15.24 -5.88 -2.28
C ASN A 92 -16.40 -6.89 -2.32
N TYR A 93 -16.30 -7.81 -3.27
CA TYR A 93 -17.26 -8.89 -3.49
C TYR A 93 -16.53 -10.24 -3.48
N LEU A 94 -17.00 -11.16 -2.63
CA LEU A 94 -16.41 -12.48 -2.50
C LEU A 94 -17.31 -13.56 -3.11
N ILE A 95 -16.74 -14.28 -4.08
CA ILE A 95 -17.40 -15.41 -4.78
C ILE A 95 -16.69 -16.69 -4.38
N GLY A 96 -17.41 -17.71 -3.96
CA GLY A 96 -16.80 -19.01 -3.68
C GLY A 96 -17.52 -19.83 -2.63
N ARG A 97 -16.94 -20.99 -2.34
CA ARG A 97 -17.49 -21.96 -1.37
C ARG A 97 -16.50 -22.19 -0.24
N LYS A 98 -17.03 -22.49 0.95
CA LYS A 98 -16.25 -22.74 2.17
C LYS A 98 -15.25 -21.58 2.40
N ASN A 99 -13.97 -21.89 2.56
CA ASN A 99 -12.92 -20.93 2.87
C ASN A 99 -12.19 -20.35 1.65
N LYS A 100 -12.46 -20.89 0.44
CA LYS A 100 -11.82 -20.45 -0.80
C LYS A 100 -12.73 -19.48 -1.53
N LYS A 101 -12.24 -18.28 -1.82
CA LYS A 101 -12.99 -17.20 -2.46
C LYS A 101 -12.18 -16.58 -3.60
N LEU A 102 -12.87 -16.18 -4.65
CA LEU A 102 -12.41 -15.16 -5.58
C LEU A 102 -12.81 -13.82 -4.98
N GLU A 103 -11.87 -12.89 -4.90
CA GLU A 103 -12.10 -11.52 -4.44
C GLU A 103 -12.08 -10.57 -5.62
N LEU A 104 -13.13 -9.78 -5.77
CA LEU A 104 -13.20 -8.63 -6.66
C LEU A 104 -13.35 -7.39 -5.81
N GLY A 105 -12.61 -6.34 -6.12
CA GLY A 105 -12.65 -5.11 -5.33
C GLY A 105 -12.54 -3.86 -6.18
N LEU A 106 -13.11 -2.80 -5.65
CA LEU A 106 -13.01 -1.44 -6.16
C LEU A 106 -12.78 -0.51 -4.98
N GLY A 107 -11.83 0.41 -5.12
CA GLY A 107 -11.52 1.32 -4.02
C GLY A 107 -10.74 2.55 -4.47
N THR A 108 -10.38 3.37 -3.51
CA THR A 108 -9.51 4.52 -3.70
C THR A 108 -8.40 4.51 -2.66
N ASN A 109 -7.27 5.11 -3.02
CA ASN A 109 -6.21 5.43 -2.09
C ASN A 109 -6.14 6.95 -2.00
N LEU A 110 -6.27 7.48 -0.79
CA LEU A 110 -6.22 8.90 -0.47
C LEU A 110 -5.01 9.13 0.42
N GLY A 111 -3.97 9.77 -0.11
CA GLY A 111 -2.70 9.86 0.59
C GLY A 111 -2.09 11.25 0.63
N VAL A 112 -1.13 11.38 1.52
CA VAL A 112 -0.24 12.55 1.63
C VAL A 112 1.20 12.06 1.50
N VAL A 113 1.94 12.74 0.65
CA VAL A 113 3.39 12.56 0.46
C VAL A 113 4.11 13.64 1.26
N PHE A 114 5.07 13.24 2.06
CA PHE A 114 6.04 14.11 2.72
C PHE A 114 7.40 13.86 2.07
N GLY A 115 7.79 14.79 1.20
CA GLY A 115 9.05 14.73 0.46
C GLY A 115 10.12 15.60 1.10
N ARG A 116 11.36 15.13 1.06
CA ARG A 116 12.56 15.90 1.38
C ARG A 116 13.58 15.71 0.28
N ASN A 117 13.92 16.83 -0.36
CA ASN A 117 14.93 16.89 -1.40
C ASN A 117 16.17 17.57 -0.83
N GLU A 118 17.33 16.96 -1.03
CA GLU A 118 18.62 17.53 -0.67
C GLU A 118 19.46 17.55 -1.94
N TYR A 119 19.98 18.72 -2.34
CA TYR A 119 20.81 18.88 -3.53
C TYR A 119 21.84 20.00 -3.35
N ASP A 120 22.95 19.87 -4.09
CA ASP A 120 23.99 20.89 -4.13
C ASP A 120 23.67 21.91 -5.23
N ALA A 121 23.55 23.17 -4.85
CA ALA A 121 23.38 24.28 -5.78
C ALA A 121 24.73 24.79 -6.23
N TYR A 122 24.87 25.04 -7.53
CA TYR A 122 26.07 25.61 -8.16
C TYR A 122 25.72 26.94 -8.80
N LYS A 123 26.65 27.91 -8.73
CA LYS A 123 26.56 29.17 -9.43
C LYS A 123 27.62 29.26 -10.52
N ILE A 124 27.32 30.00 -11.57
CA ILE A 124 28.27 30.31 -12.65
C ILE A 124 29.04 31.54 -12.22
N GLU A 125 30.34 31.43 -12.08
CA GLU A 125 31.25 32.56 -11.88
C GLU A 125 32.11 32.78 -13.13
N GLN A 126 32.22 34.06 -13.52
CA GLN A 126 33.11 34.47 -14.62
C GLN A 126 34.53 34.63 -14.09
N GLN A 127 35.47 33.92 -14.66
CA GLN A 127 36.90 34.02 -14.36
C GLN A 127 37.52 35.27 -15.01
N PRO A 128 38.67 35.75 -14.53
CA PRO A 128 39.35 36.90 -15.11
C PRO A 128 39.74 36.76 -16.60
N ASP A 129 39.84 35.52 -17.11
CA ASP A 129 40.09 35.18 -18.49
C ASP A 129 38.82 35.14 -19.38
N HIS A 130 37.68 35.62 -18.86
CA HIS A 130 36.35 35.59 -19.47
C HIS A 130 35.75 34.19 -19.65
N SER A 131 36.36 33.15 -19.12
CA SER A 131 35.75 31.84 -19.02
C SER A 131 34.69 31.76 -17.90
N TYR A 132 33.76 30.80 -18.01
CA TYR A 132 32.72 30.55 -16.98
C TYR A 132 33.01 29.23 -16.28
N GLN A 133 32.99 29.27 -14.95
CA GLN A 133 33.17 28.08 -14.11
C GLN A 133 31.96 27.85 -13.19
N LEU A 134 31.56 26.59 -13.07
CA LEU A 134 30.56 26.17 -12.07
C LEU A 134 31.26 26.07 -10.71
N VAL A 135 30.84 26.90 -9.77
CA VAL A 135 31.36 26.89 -8.38
C VAL A 135 30.25 26.46 -7.44
N PHE A 136 30.57 25.59 -6.49
CA PHE A 136 29.63 25.21 -5.45
C PHE A 136 29.17 26.46 -4.67
N ASP A 137 27.84 26.61 -4.54
CA ASP A 137 27.23 27.74 -3.81
C ASP A 137 26.81 27.30 -2.42
N LYS A 138 25.89 26.35 -2.34
CA LYS A 138 25.35 25.88 -1.07
C LYS A 138 24.63 24.52 -1.19
N HIS A 139 24.55 23.85 -0.06
CA HIS A 139 23.70 22.67 0.09
C HIS A 139 22.27 23.10 0.40
N VAL A 140 21.30 22.72 -0.44
CA VAL A 140 19.89 23.10 -0.31
C VAL A 140 19.08 21.91 0.21
N LYS A 141 18.25 22.16 1.20
CA LYS A 141 17.27 21.21 1.75
C LYS A 141 15.88 21.78 1.55
N GLU A 142 15.05 21.08 0.83
CA GLU A 142 13.70 21.49 0.50
C GLU A 142 12.70 20.44 0.95
N ASN A 143 11.72 20.84 1.77
CA ASN A 143 10.62 19.98 2.18
C ASN A 143 9.40 20.31 1.34
N ARG A 144 8.77 19.27 0.76
CA ARG A 144 7.53 19.38 -0.01
C ARG A 144 6.51 18.39 0.52
N SER A 145 5.27 18.83 0.64
CA SER A 145 4.17 17.93 0.94
C SER A 145 3.01 18.19 -0.02
N PHE A 146 2.40 17.10 -0.50
CA PHE A 146 1.23 17.18 -1.37
C PHE A 146 0.30 16.01 -1.15
N ALA A 147 -0.99 16.24 -1.35
CA ALA A 147 -2.00 15.19 -1.34
C ALA A 147 -2.11 14.55 -2.72
N PHE A 148 -2.43 13.27 -2.76
CA PHE A 148 -2.72 12.53 -3.98
C PHE A 148 -3.89 11.59 -3.77
N TYR A 149 -4.48 11.18 -4.88
CA TYR A 149 -5.47 10.10 -4.89
C TYR A 149 -5.35 9.28 -6.17
N TYR A 150 -5.75 8.03 -6.09
CA TYR A 150 -5.97 7.18 -7.24
C TYR A 150 -7.10 6.20 -6.97
N LEU A 151 -7.78 5.78 -8.03
CA LEU A 151 -8.74 4.67 -7.98
C LEU A 151 -8.01 3.36 -8.26
N PHE A 152 -8.54 2.27 -7.74
CA PHE A 152 -8.03 0.95 -8.07
C PHE A 152 -9.14 -0.10 -8.14
N THR A 153 -8.90 -1.11 -8.95
CA THR A 153 -9.64 -2.37 -8.92
C THR A 153 -8.69 -3.49 -8.50
N ASN A 154 -9.20 -4.52 -7.89
CA ASN A 154 -8.41 -5.71 -7.59
C ASN A 154 -9.17 -6.99 -7.89
N ILE A 155 -8.40 -7.99 -8.34
CA ILE A 155 -8.85 -9.37 -8.52
C ILE A 155 -7.85 -10.28 -7.84
N GLY A 156 -8.34 -11.27 -7.08
CA GLY A 156 -7.44 -12.16 -6.38
C GLY A 156 -8.12 -13.35 -5.72
N TYR A 157 -7.28 -14.21 -5.20
CA TYR A 157 -7.68 -15.33 -4.38
C TYR A 157 -7.64 -14.93 -2.90
N ARG A 158 -8.69 -15.30 -2.17
CA ARG A 158 -8.79 -15.11 -0.72
C ARG A 158 -9.16 -16.43 -0.05
N ARG A 159 -8.35 -16.85 0.91
CA ARG A 159 -8.71 -17.89 1.86
C ARG A 159 -9.14 -17.23 3.16
N GLN A 160 -10.38 -17.47 3.57
CA GLN A 160 -10.97 -16.87 4.76
C GLN A 160 -11.79 -17.92 5.50
N ALA A 161 -11.35 -18.30 6.70
CA ALA A 161 -12.15 -19.07 7.63
C ALA A 161 -13.21 -18.19 8.32
N LEU A 162 -14.21 -18.76 8.96
CA LEU A 162 -15.16 -18.02 9.82
C LEU A 162 -14.42 -17.41 11.01
N HIS A 163 -13.54 -18.18 11.61
CA HIS A 163 -12.61 -17.76 12.66
C HIS A 163 -11.22 -18.28 12.32
N GLY A 164 -10.18 -17.47 12.54
CA GLY A 164 -8.78 -17.86 12.36
C GLY A 164 -8.09 -17.22 11.19
N PHE A 165 -7.14 -17.91 10.60
CA PHE A 165 -6.22 -17.34 9.60
C PHE A 165 -6.93 -16.95 8.29
N MET A 166 -6.61 -15.75 7.81
CA MET A 166 -7.02 -15.23 6.52
C MET A 166 -5.76 -14.92 5.68
N PHE A 167 -5.84 -15.28 4.41
CA PHE A 167 -4.80 -15.03 3.41
C PHE A 167 -5.44 -14.53 2.13
N ARG A 168 -4.80 -13.57 1.48
CA ARG A 168 -5.22 -13.03 0.18
C ARG A 168 -4.04 -12.74 -0.71
N VAL A 169 -4.18 -13.00 -2.02
CA VAL A 169 -3.18 -12.71 -3.03
C VAL A 169 -3.88 -12.37 -4.33
N GLY A 170 -3.36 -11.41 -5.06
CA GLY A 170 -3.96 -11.02 -6.34
C GLY A 170 -3.19 -9.89 -7.01
N ILE A 171 -3.86 -9.28 -7.99
CA ILE A 171 -3.36 -8.17 -8.78
C ILE A 171 -4.34 -7.00 -8.62
N SER A 172 -3.80 -5.81 -8.46
CA SER A 172 -4.54 -4.56 -8.46
C SER A 172 -4.16 -3.74 -9.68
N THR A 173 -5.16 -3.17 -10.33
CA THR A 173 -4.99 -2.16 -11.38
C THR A 173 -5.26 -0.81 -10.77
N MET A 174 -4.28 0.08 -10.81
CA MET A 174 -4.35 1.42 -10.25
C MET A 174 -4.45 2.44 -11.38
N PHE A 175 -5.35 3.42 -11.23
CA PHE A 175 -5.65 4.47 -12.21
C PHE A 175 -5.23 5.81 -11.63
N GLY A 176 -4.09 6.33 -12.09
CA GLY A 176 -3.60 7.66 -11.73
C GLY A 176 -4.22 8.74 -12.59
N PHE A 177 -4.66 9.83 -11.96
CA PHE A 177 -5.29 10.97 -12.63
C PHE A 177 -4.31 12.12 -12.80
N GLY A 178 -4.41 12.82 -13.93
CA GLY A 178 -3.70 14.07 -14.17
C GLY A 178 -4.45 15.28 -13.64
N GLY A 179 -3.86 16.47 -13.79
CA GLY A 179 -4.48 17.74 -13.37
C GLY A 179 -5.79 18.08 -14.09
N ASP A 180 -6.03 17.47 -15.24
CA ASP A 180 -7.26 17.56 -16.04
C ASP A 180 -8.29 16.45 -15.69
N HIS A 181 -8.07 15.72 -14.62
CA HIS A 181 -8.86 14.57 -14.17
C HIS A 181 -9.00 13.42 -15.19
N SER A 182 -8.19 13.41 -16.25
CA SER A 182 -8.11 12.29 -17.17
C SER A 182 -7.19 11.18 -16.59
N ILE A 183 -7.48 9.93 -16.94
CA ILE A 183 -6.60 8.79 -16.59
C ILE A 183 -5.32 8.91 -17.44
N LYS A 184 -4.20 9.22 -16.79
CA LYS A 184 -2.90 9.35 -17.47
C LYS A 184 -2.03 8.10 -17.34
N ASN A 185 -2.16 7.38 -16.23
CA ASN A 185 -1.31 6.24 -15.95
C ASN A 185 -2.13 5.06 -15.42
N ILE A 186 -1.83 3.89 -15.92
CA ILE A 186 -2.40 2.63 -15.43
C ILE A 186 -1.24 1.76 -14.95
N TYR A 187 -1.28 1.35 -13.70
CA TYR A 187 -0.28 0.50 -13.09
C TYR A 187 -0.89 -0.81 -12.62
N LEU A 188 -0.17 -1.90 -12.87
CA LEU A 188 -0.48 -3.21 -12.30
C LEU A 188 0.46 -3.48 -11.13
N SER A 189 -0.09 -3.87 -9.99
CA SER A 189 0.69 -4.22 -8.81
C SER A 189 0.15 -5.48 -8.16
N PRO A 190 0.99 -6.47 -7.88
CA PRO A 190 0.58 -7.60 -7.07
C PRO A 190 0.32 -7.15 -5.63
N TYR A 191 -0.54 -7.87 -4.92
CA TYR A 191 -0.73 -7.68 -3.49
C TYR A 191 -0.76 -9.02 -2.75
N LEU A 192 -0.33 -8.98 -1.50
CA LEU A 192 -0.31 -10.10 -0.59
C LEU A 192 -0.83 -9.65 0.76
N GLY A 193 -1.78 -10.36 1.33
CA GLY A 193 -2.34 -10.01 2.63
C GLY A 193 -2.48 -11.21 3.56
N PHE A 194 -2.23 -10.97 4.84
CA PHE A 194 -2.35 -11.95 5.91
C PHE A 194 -3.12 -11.35 7.08
N GLY A 195 -3.96 -12.14 7.71
CA GLY A 195 -4.76 -11.64 8.81
C GLY A 195 -5.51 -12.70 9.57
N LYS A 196 -6.45 -12.22 10.37
CA LYS A 196 -7.31 -13.06 11.21
C LYS A 196 -8.77 -12.67 11.02
N SER A 197 -9.62 -13.70 10.87
CA SER A 197 -11.08 -13.60 10.84
C SER A 197 -11.67 -13.85 12.25
N PHE A 198 -12.75 -13.18 12.56
CA PHE A 198 -13.49 -13.28 13.81
C PHE A 198 -14.97 -12.90 13.64
#